data_3538e510523131680a2b30cf433ab8c8
#
_entry.id   3538e510523131680a2b30cf433ab8c8
#
_cell.length_a   1.000
_cell.length_b   1.000
_cell.length_c   1.000
_cell.angle_alpha   90.00
_cell.angle_beta   90.00
_cell.angle_gamma   90.00
#
_symmetry.space_group_name_H-M   'P 1'
#
loop_
_entity.id
_entity.type
_entity.pdbx_description
1 polymer ?
#
loop_
_entity_poly.entity_id
_entity_poly.type
_entity_poly.pdbx_seq_one_letter_code
_entity_poly.pdbx_strand_id
1 'polypeptide(L)'
;MTLQEQFGQIDIYLFDQILRGNISPGMRIVDAGCGGGRNIQYLLREGHEVFGVDVSANAIAEVRKLASELAPELPAENFQVASVEAMPFPDEFADVVVCHSVLHFAGDEAQLEAMVRGLWRVLRPGGMLFCRLASTIGAVPGMAFEAKGGRRFRMSHGAEWLLVDEAMLMELTRDLDGEPMDPLKTTVVQGQRCMTTWVVKKKASVGEKGPAFVRSGMPARRA
;
A
#
# COMPACT_ATOMS: atom_id res chain seq x y z
N MET A 1 -6.96 5.62 -26.15
CA MET A 1 -7.00 5.25 -24.71
C MET A 1 -7.15 6.53 -23.89
N THR A 2 -8.19 6.66 -23.11
CA THR A 2 -8.37 7.78 -22.17
C THR A 2 -7.44 7.61 -20.96
N LEU A 3 -7.19 8.68 -20.19
CA LEU A 3 -6.42 8.58 -18.95
C LEU A 3 -7.04 7.58 -17.96
N GLN A 4 -8.38 7.53 -17.88
CA GLN A 4 -9.08 6.58 -17.02
C GLN A 4 -8.90 5.13 -17.49
N GLU A 5 -8.90 4.88 -18.79
CA GLU A 5 -8.59 3.55 -19.32
C GLU A 5 -7.13 3.16 -19.05
N GLN A 6 -6.21 4.11 -19.10
CA GLN A 6 -4.79 3.88 -18.86
C GLN A 6 -4.47 3.64 -17.38
N PHE A 7 -4.95 4.50 -16.48
CA PHE A 7 -4.57 4.50 -15.07
C PHE A 7 -5.60 3.85 -14.15
N GLY A 8 -6.82 3.58 -14.65
CA GLY A 8 -7.92 3.07 -13.83
C GLY A 8 -8.33 4.06 -12.74
N GLN A 9 -8.59 3.52 -11.56
CA GLN A 9 -8.94 4.28 -10.35
C GLN A 9 -7.83 4.22 -9.30
N ILE A 10 -6.58 4.23 -9.73
CA ILE A 10 -5.41 4.18 -8.84
C ILE A 10 -5.49 5.32 -7.80
N ASP A 11 -5.06 5.05 -6.57
CA ASP A 11 -4.91 6.09 -5.56
C ASP A 11 -3.86 7.12 -5.98
N ILE A 12 -4.20 8.41 -5.84
CA ILE A 12 -3.34 9.50 -6.32
C ILE A 12 -1.97 9.54 -5.62
N TYR A 13 -1.88 9.14 -4.35
CA TYR A 13 -0.62 9.11 -3.62
C TYR A 13 0.23 7.89 -3.99
N LEU A 14 -0.39 6.78 -4.39
CA LEU A 14 0.32 5.64 -4.98
C LEU A 14 0.83 6.00 -6.38
N PHE A 15 0.01 6.71 -7.16
CA PHE A 15 0.42 7.21 -8.47
C PHE A 15 1.60 8.21 -8.37
N ASP A 16 1.62 9.08 -7.34
CA ASP A 16 2.76 9.95 -7.04
C ASP A 16 4.06 9.14 -6.83
N GLN A 17 4.01 7.97 -6.17
CA GLN A 17 5.20 7.11 -6.01
C GLN A 17 5.71 6.58 -7.36
N ILE A 18 4.80 6.25 -8.29
CA ILE A 18 5.16 5.84 -9.65
C ILE A 18 5.82 7.01 -10.40
N LEU A 19 5.20 8.19 -10.40
CA LEU A 19 5.73 9.39 -11.08
C LEU A 19 7.11 9.81 -10.55
N ARG A 20 7.37 9.59 -9.28
CA ARG A 20 8.67 9.88 -8.64
C ARG A 20 9.73 8.80 -8.89
N GLY A 21 9.37 7.70 -9.57
CA GLY A 21 10.27 6.59 -9.86
C GLY A 21 10.55 5.67 -8.67
N ASN A 22 9.77 5.78 -7.58
CA ASN A 22 9.87 4.88 -6.43
C ASN A 22 9.28 3.50 -6.73
N ILE A 23 8.43 3.41 -7.75
CA ILE A 23 7.97 2.16 -8.37
C ILE A 23 8.42 2.20 -9.82
N SER A 24 9.26 1.27 -10.23
CA SER A 24 9.90 1.24 -11.55
C SER A 24 9.81 -0.15 -12.19
N PRO A 25 9.96 -0.26 -13.52
CA PRO A 25 9.94 -1.54 -14.22
C PRO A 25 10.92 -2.56 -13.62
N GLY A 26 10.50 -3.83 -13.59
CA GLY A 26 11.28 -4.91 -13.01
C GLY A 26 11.15 -5.11 -11.50
N MET A 27 10.45 -4.20 -10.81
CA MET A 27 10.12 -4.38 -9.40
C MET A 27 8.96 -5.37 -9.23
N ARG A 28 9.07 -6.20 -8.18
CA ARG A 28 8.02 -7.10 -7.71
C ARG A 28 7.13 -6.38 -6.72
N ILE A 29 5.81 -6.37 -7.00
CA ILE A 29 4.83 -5.60 -6.25
C ILE A 29 3.81 -6.55 -5.63
N VAL A 30 3.57 -6.43 -4.32
CA VAL A 30 2.50 -7.14 -3.61
C VAL A 30 1.43 -6.13 -3.20
N ASP A 31 0.19 -6.33 -3.64
CA ASP A 31 -0.99 -5.57 -3.18
C ASP A 31 -1.72 -6.39 -2.11
N ALA A 32 -1.55 -6.01 -0.85
CA ALA A 32 -2.10 -6.68 0.31
C ALA A 32 -3.49 -6.12 0.66
N GLY A 33 -4.53 -6.92 0.41
CA GLY A 33 -5.93 -6.50 0.36
C GLY A 33 -6.26 -5.88 -0.99
N CYS A 34 -5.93 -6.60 -2.07
CA CYS A 34 -5.98 -6.08 -3.44
C CYS A 34 -7.41 -5.80 -3.96
N GLY A 35 -8.45 -6.37 -3.30
CA GLY A 35 -9.80 -6.27 -3.82
C GLY A 35 -9.88 -6.72 -5.28
N GLY A 36 -10.67 -6.03 -6.09
CA GLY A 36 -10.77 -6.25 -7.54
C GLY A 36 -9.62 -5.65 -8.37
N GLY A 37 -8.50 -5.24 -7.76
CA GLY A 37 -7.31 -4.77 -8.48
C GLY A 37 -7.29 -3.29 -8.84
N ARG A 38 -8.06 -2.44 -8.16
CA ARG A 38 -8.17 -1.01 -8.47
C ARG A 38 -6.83 -0.28 -8.56
N ASN A 39 -5.90 -0.58 -7.67
CA ASN A 39 -4.62 0.11 -7.57
C ASN A 39 -3.53 -0.46 -8.48
N ILE A 40 -3.73 -1.66 -9.01
CA ILE A 40 -2.73 -2.37 -9.80
C ILE A 40 -3.01 -2.39 -11.32
N GLN A 41 -4.14 -1.86 -11.76
CA GLN A 41 -4.53 -1.88 -13.17
C GLN A 41 -3.47 -1.27 -14.10
N TYR A 42 -2.91 -0.11 -13.73
CA TYR A 42 -1.81 0.52 -14.46
C TYR A 42 -0.54 -0.36 -14.44
N LEU A 43 -0.19 -0.89 -13.27
CA LEU A 43 1.00 -1.73 -13.09
C LEU A 43 0.93 -3.01 -13.94
N LEU A 44 -0.25 -3.63 -14.03
CA LEU A 44 -0.48 -4.79 -14.89
C LEU A 44 -0.25 -4.45 -16.37
N ARG A 45 -0.75 -3.31 -16.84
CA ARG A 45 -0.57 -2.87 -18.23
C ARG A 45 0.87 -2.56 -18.60
N GLU A 46 1.63 -2.02 -17.64
CA GLU A 46 3.05 -1.71 -17.83
C GLU A 46 3.96 -2.94 -17.66
N GLY A 47 3.37 -4.13 -17.46
CA GLY A 47 4.10 -5.40 -17.39
C GLY A 47 4.90 -5.60 -16.10
N HIS A 48 4.45 -4.97 -14.99
CA HIS A 48 5.05 -5.23 -13.68
C HIS A 48 4.75 -6.65 -13.18
N GLU A 49 5.65 -7.24 -12.42
CA GLU A 49 5.44 -8.50 -11.72
C GLU A 49 4.57 -8.25 -10.47
N VAL A 50 3.24 -8.39 -10.63
CA VAL A 50 2.26 -8.09 -9.59
C VAL A 50 1.75 -9.34 -8.93
N PHE A 51 1.65 -9.29 -7.61
CA PHE A 51 1.02 -10.29 -6.74
C PHE A 51 -0.05 -9.61 -5.88
N GLY A 52 -1.02 -10.37 -5.41
CA GLY A 52 -2.04 -9.83 -4.54
C GLY A 52 -2.68 -10.88 -3.63
N VAL A 53 -3.11 -10.41 -2.47
CA VAL A 53 -3.93 -11.21 -1.55
C VAL A 53 -5.17 -10.42 -1.15
N ASP A 54 -6.26 -11.15 -0.92
CA ASP A 54 -7.47 -10.63 -0.29
C ASP A 54 -8.18 -11.78 0.44
N VAL A 55 -8.87 -11.48 1.52
CA VAL A 55 -9.67 -12.49 2.25
C VAL A 55 -10.93 -12.90 1.50
N SER A 56 -11.37 -12.08 0.55
CA SER A 56 -12.56 -12.32 -0.28
C SER A 56 -12.21 -13.13 -1.52
N ALA A 57 -12.74 -14.35 -1.60
CA ALA A 57 -12.62 -15.20 -2.81
C ALA A 57 -13.22 -14.52 -4.05
N ASN A 58 -14.28 -13.72 -3.89
CA ASN A 58 -14.87 -12.96 -5.00
C ASN A 58 -13.92 -11.88 -5.52
N ALA A 59 -13.28 -11.13 -4.62
CA ALA A 59 -12.28 -10.13 -4.98
C ALA A 59 -11.11 -10.78 -5.75
N ILE A 60 -10.62 -11.93 -5.28
CA ILE A 60 -9.57 -12.68 -5.97
C ILE A 60 -10.03 -13.16 -7.36
N ALA A 61 -11.27 -13.60 -7.52
CA ALA A 61 -11.80 -13.95 -8.84
C ALA A 61 -11.86 -12.75 -9.77
N GLU A 62 -12.28 -11.58 -9.28
CA GLU A 62 -12.32 -10.33 -10.04
C GLU A 62 -10.92 -9.86 -10.45
N VAL A 63 -9.94 -9.85 -9.55
CA VAL A 63 -8.57 -9.41 -9.87
C VAL A 63 -7.87 -10.37 -10.82
N ARG A 64 -8.11 -11.69 -10.72
CA ARG A 64 -7.60 -12.66 -11.68
C ARG A 64 -8.15 -12.44 -13.08
N LYS A 65 -9.45 -12.14 -13.20
CA LYS A 65 -10.07 -11.76 -14.47
C LYS A 65 -9.43 -10.50 -15.03
N LEU A 66 -9.29 -9.45 -14.21
CA LEU A 66 -8.63 -8.21 -14.61
C LEU A 66 -7.18 -8.46 -15.09
N ALA A 67 -6.42 -9.28 -14.37
CA ALA A 67 -5.04 -9.61 -14.73
C ALA A 67 -4.98 -10.40 -16.05
N SER A 68 -5.88 -11.36 -16.28
CA SER A 68 -5.93 -12.10 -17.55
C SER A 68 -6.24 -11.23 -18.76
N GLU A 69 -6.95 -10.11 -18.57
CA GLU A 69 -7.26 -9.14 -19.63
C GLU A 69 -6.11 -8.16 -19.90
N LEU A 70 -5.37 -7.75 -18.86
CA LEU A 70 -4.36 -6.67 -18.94
C LEU A 70 -2.92 -7.18 -19.03
N ALA A 71 -2.65 -8.33 -18.45
CA ALA A 71 -1.33 -8.97 -18.35
C ALA A 71 -1.48 -10.49 -18.49
N PRO A 72 -1.87 -11.01 -19.69
CA PRO A 72 -2.19 -12.42 -19.89
C PRO A 72 -1.03 -13.38 -19.60
N GLU A 73 0.21 -12.88 -19.60
CA GLU A 73 1.42 -13.65 -19.26
C GLU A 73 1.59 -13.84 -17.73
N LEU A 74 0.85 -13.09 -16.92
CA LEU A 74 0.96 -13.17 -15.48
C LEU A 74 0.18 -14.38 -14.94
N PRO A 75 0.80 -15.28 -14.16
CA PRO A 75 0.11 -16.43 -13.61
C PRO A 75 -1.06 -16.03 -12.70
N ALA A 76 -2.22 -16.70 -12.83
CA ALA A 76 -3.39 -16.45 -11.99
C ALA A 76 -3.11 -16.73 -10.50
N GLU A 77 -2.14 -17.59 -10.22
CA GLU A 77 -1.67 -17.98 -8.89
C GLU A 77 -0.97 -16.84 -8.15
N ASN A 78 -0.58 -15.78 -8.84
CA ASN A 78 -0.06 -14.56 -8.23
C ASN A 78 -1.10 -13.88 -7.34
N PHE A 79 -2.41 -14.18 -7.54
CA PHE A 79 -3.50 -13.65 -6.72
C PHE A 79 -4.12 -14.78 -5.89
N GLN A 80 -4.07 -14.65 -4.56
CA GLN A 80 -4.44 -15.74 -3.66
C GLN A 80 -5.39 -15.24 -2.56
N VAL A 81 -6.30 -16.15 -2.15
CA VAL A 81 -7.15 -15.90 -0.98
C VAL A 81 -6.30 -16.08 0.27
N ALA A 82 -5.98 -14.99 0.95
CA ALA A 82 -5.21 -15.01 2.19
C ALA A 82 -5.43 -13.73 2.99
N SER A 83 -5.17 -13.77 4.29
CA SER A 83 -5.12 -12.59 5.14
C SER A 83 -3.77 -11.88 5.03
N VAL A 84 -3.76 -10.59 5.36
CA VAL A 84 -2.54 -9.77 5.33
C VAL A 84 -1.52 -10.24 6.38
N GLU A 85 -1.97 -10.78 7.49
CA GLU A 85 -1.12 -11.35 8.56
C GLU A 85 -0.36 -12.60 8.10
N ALA A 86 -0.97 -13.38 7.19
CA ALA A 86 -0.48 -14.69 6.77
C ALA A 86 -0.37 -14.83 5.25
N MET A 87 0.22 -13.84 4.60
CA MET A 87 0.45 -13.87 3.15
C MET A 87 1.33 -15.06 2.75
N PRO A 88 0.97 -15.82 1.68
CA PRO A 88 1.68 -17.02 1.25
C PRO A 88 2.92 -16.72 0.40
N PHE A 89 3.62 -15.65 0.73
CA PHE A 89 4.87 -15.24 0.07
C PHE A 89 6.05 -15.43 1.02
N PRO A 90 7.25 -15.76 0.49
CA PRO A 90 8.47 -15.83 1.29
C PRO A 90 8.80 -14.51 2.00
N ASP A 91 9.68 -14.56 2.99
CA ASP A 91 10.27 -13.36 3.57
C ASP A 91 11.09 -12.62 2.50
N GLU A 92 11.08 -11.29 2.57
CA GLU A 92 11.86 -10.42 1.68
C GLU A 92 11.56 -10.59 0.18
N PHE A 93 10.33 -11.00 -0.13
CA PHE A 93 9.88 -11.35 -1.47
C PHE A 93 9.70 -10.14 -2.39
N ALA A 94 9.14 -9.02 -1.87
CA ALA A 94 8.65 -7.89 -2.67
C ALA A 94 9.57 -6.66 -2.59
N ASP A 95 9.71 -5.95 -3.70
CA ASP A 95 10.32 -4.62 -3.76
C ASP A 95 9.40 -3.56 -3.18
N VAL A 96 8.10 -3.72 -3.43
CA VAL A 96 7.04 -2.81 -2.99
C VAL A 96 5.88 -3.60 -2.42
N VAL A 97 5.41 -3.20 -1.25
CA VAL A 97 4.17 -3.71 -0.66
C VAL A 97 3.18 -2.56 -0.56
N VAL A 98 2.03 -2.72 -1.19
CA VAL A 98 0.90 -1.79 -1.13
C VAL A 98 -0.15 -2.35 -0.18
N CYS A 99 -0.68 -1.51 0.73
CA CYS A 99 -1.80 -1.87 1.60
C CYS A 99 -2.76 -0.68 1.68
N HIS A 100 -3.78 -0.69 0.83
CA HIS A 100 -4.69 0.44 0.66
C HIS A 100 -6.08 0.15 1.19
N SER A 101 -6.50 0.89 2.22
CA SER A 101 -7.85 0.79 2.83
C SER A 101 -8.13 -0.59 3.45
N VAL A 102 -7.16 -1.18 4.11
CA VAL A 102 -7.25 -2.51 4.73
C VAL A 102 -6.98 -2.46 6.24
N LEU A 103 -5.91 -1.81 6.68
CA LEU A 103 -5.45 -1.85 8.07
C LEU A 103 -6.49 -1.37 9.09
N HIS A 104 -7.39 -0.47 8.71
CA HIS A 104 -8.45 0.01 9.60
C HIS A 104 -9.59 -1.00 9.85
N PHE A 105 -9.57 -2.16 9.18
CA PHE A 105 -10.47 -3.27 9.48
C PHE A 105 -9.95 -4.19 10.59
N ALA A 106 -8.75 -3.94 11.13
CA ALA A 106 -8.25 -4.66 12.29
C ALA A 106 -9.26 -4.60 13.46
N GLY A 107 -9.47 -5.72 14.12
CA GLY A 107 -10.38 -5.83 15.25
C GLY A 107 -9.87 -5.10 16.50
N ASP A 108 -8.55 -5.07 16.67
CA ASP A 108 -7.83 -4.42 17.76
C ASP A 108 -6.40 -4.02 17.34
N GLU A 109 -5.67 -3.41 18.25
CA GLU A 109 -4.30 -2.95 18.02
C GLU A 109 -3.32 -4.14 17.80
N ALA A 110 -3.55 -5.27 18.48
CA ALA A 110 -2.72 -6.47 18.30
C ALA A 110 -2.87 -7.05 16.89
N GLN A 111 -4.08 -7.08 16.35
CA GLN A 111 -4.31 -7.50 14.97
C GLN A 111 -3.70 -6.49 13.98
N LEU A 112 -3.83 -5.19 14.21
CA LEU A 112 -3.17 -4.17 13.38
C LEU A 112 -1.67 -4.40 13.32
N GLU A 113 -1.02 -4.63 14.47
CA GLU A 113 0.41 -4.94 14.52
C GLU A 113 0.75 -6.21 13.76
N ALA A 114 -0.04 -7.28 13.91
CA ALA A 114 0.16 -8.53 13.17
C ALA A 114 0.07 -8.32 11.66
N MET A 115 -0.92 -7.53 11.20
CA MET A 115 -1.04 -7.15 9.78
C MET A 115 0.19 -6.39 9.31
N VAL A 116 0.63 -5.37 10.05
CA VAL A 116 1.80 -4.56 9.70
C VAL A 116 3.07 -5.43 9.68
N ARG A 117 3.25 -6.35 10.63
CA ARG A 117 4.37 -7.31 10.63
C ARG A 117 4.30 -8.27 9.42
N GLY A 118 3.11 -8.69 9.00
CA GLY A 118 2.90 -9.48 7.79
C GLY A 118 3.37 -8.75 6.53
N LEU A 119 2.99 -7.46 6.39
CA LEU A 119 3.46 -6.60 5.29
C LEU A 119 4.98 -6.45 5.30
N TRP A 120 5.56 -6.21 6.49
CA TRP A 120 7.00 -5.99 6.64
C TRP A 120 7.84 -7.24 6.39
N ARG A 121 7.31 -8.41 6.74
CA ARG A 121 7.97 -9.70 6.51
C ARG A 121 8.23 -9.94 5.03
N VAL A 122 7.23 -9.69 4.19
CA VAL A 122 7.35 -9.93 2.74
C VAL A 122 8.10 -8.83 2.01
N LEU A 123 8.31 -7.67 2.63
CA LEU A 123 9.07 -6.56 2.05
C LEU A 123 10.58 -6.85 2.18
N ARG A 124 11.33 -6.75 1.08
CA ARG A 124 12.79 -6.90 1.10
C ARG A 124 13.51 -5.71 1.74
N PRO A 125 14.74 -5.86 2.22
CA PRO A 125 15.59 -4.74 2.58
C PRO A 125 15.72 -3.75 1.41
N GLY A 126 15.64 -2.45 1.71
CA GLY A 126 15.61 -1.39 0.71
C GLY A 126 14.26 -1.19 0.01
N GLY A 127 13.28 -2.04 0.25
CA GLY A 127 11.94 -1.97 -0.34
C GLY A 127 11.05 -0.90 0.29
N MET A 128 9.92 -0.60 -0.36
CA MET A 128 8.96 0.41 0.04
C MET A 128 7.64 -0.22 0.49
N LEU A 129 7.20 0.11 1.70
CA LEU A 129 5.84 -0.12 2.19
C LEU A 129 5.01 1.14 1.93
N PHE A 130 3.93 1.02 1.18
CA PHE A 130 2.94 2.06 0.97
C PHE A 130 1.62 1.66 1.64
N CYS A 131 1.20 2.42 2.66
CA CYS A 131 -0.09 2.22 3.30
C CYS A 131 -0.96 3.47 3.15
N ARG A 132 -2.26 3.25 2.94
CA ARG A 132 -3.28 4.28 3.10
C ARG A 132 -4.41 3.76 3.99
N LEU A 133 -4.61 4.40 5.12
CA LEU A 133 -5.49 3.89 6.17
C LEU A 133 -6.26 5.02 6.87
N ALA A 134 -7.34 4.65 7.54
CA ALA A 134 -8.12 5.61 8.34
C ALA A 134 -7.36 6.01 9.61
N SER A 135 -7.46 7.30 9.97
CA SER A 135 -6.75 7.87 11.12
C SER A 135 -7.58 8.93 11.83
N THR A 136 -7.11 9.35 13.00
CA THR A 136 -7.59 10.55 13.69
C THR A 136 -6.78 11.80 13.33
N ILE A 137 -5.74 11.68 12.48
CA ILE A 137 -4.90 12.80 12.05
C ILE A 137 -5.74 13.77 11.22
N GLY A 138 -5.79 15.05 11.64
CA GLY A 138 -6.61 16.06 10.99
C GLY A 138 -8.10 16.01 11.37
N ALA A 139 -8.47 15.14 12.30
CA ALA A 139 -9.84 15.12 12.83
C ALA A 139 -10.14 16.39 13.64
N VAL A 140 -11.34 16.91 13.45
CA VAL A 140 -11.86 18.08 14.17
C VAL A 140 -13.15 17.73 14.91
N PRO A 141 -13.51 18.48 15.97
CA PRO A 141 -14.80 18.30 16.65
C PRO A 141 -15.98 18.37 15.66
N GLY A 142 -16.94 17.45 15.81
CA GLY A 142 -18.12 17.38 14.95
C GLY A 142 -17.97 16.49 13.71
N MET A 143 -16.85 15.81 13.53
CA MET A 143 -16.74 14.79 12.49
C MET A 143 -17.70 13.62 12.74
N ALA A 144 -18.17 13.01 11.65
CA ALA A 144 -19.24 12.00 11.66
C ALA A 144 -18.70 10.58 11.99
N PHE A 145 -17.89 10.46 13.07
CA PHE A 145 -17.51 9.18 13.65
C PHE A 145 -17.51 9.27 15.19
N GLU A 146 -17.89 8.18 15.85
CA GLU A 146 -18.13 8.09 17.29
C GLU A 146 -17.12 7.13 17.92
N ALA A 147 -16.43 7.58 18.98
CA ALA A 147 -15.51 6.73 19.75
C ALA A 147 -16.28 5.58 20.47
N LYS A 148 -15.76 4.36 20.36
CA LYS A 148 -16.30 3.15 20.99
C LYS A 148 -15.42 2.58 22.11
N GLY A 149 -14.29 3.23 22.36
CA GLY A 149 -13.26 2.85 23.31
C GLY A 149 -11.95 2.49 22.64
N GLY A 150 -10.84 2.84 23.28
CA GLY A 150 -9.52 2.72 22.67
C GLY A 150 -9.47 3.44 21.32
N ARG A 151 -8.95 2.77 20.31
CA ARG A 151 -8.85 3.25 18.93
C ARG A 151 -10.01 2.81 18.01
N ARG A 152 -11.10 2.27 18.59
CA ARG A 152 -12.29 1.85 17.83
C ARG A 152 -13.27 2.99 17.66
N PHE A 153 -13.73 3.19 16.43
CA PHE A 153 -14.68 4.24 16.09
C PHE A 153 -15.79 3.67 15.19
N ARG A 154 -17.04 4.09 15.47
CA ARG A 154 -18.15 3.85 14.55
C ARG A 154 -18.22 4.99 13.55
N MET A 155 -18.11 4.64 12.28
CA MET A 155 -18.16 5.57 11.16
C MET A 155 -19.61 5.95 10.80
N SER A 156 -19.81 7.04 10.07
CA SER A 156 -21.15 7.55 9.67
C SER A 156 -22.00 6.51 8.91
N HIS A 157 -21.38 5.58 8.22
CA HIS A 157 -22.04 4.50 7.48
C HIS A 157 -22.25 3.22 8.31
N GLY A 158 -22.01 3.26 9.63
CA GLY A 158 -22.29 2.19 10.58
C GLY A 158 -21.15 1.18 10.78
N ALA A 159 -20.14 1.14 9.93
CA ALA A 159 -18.99 0.26 10.12
C ALA A 159 -18.12 0.70 11.31
N GLU A 160 -17.48 -0.25 11.97
CA GLU A 160 -16.52 0.04 13.02
C GLU A 160 -15.10 -0.15 12.50
N TRP A 161 -14.29 0.91 12.62
CA TRP A 161 -12.91 0.97 12.18
C TRP A 161 -11.96 1.21 13.35
N LEU A 162 -10.76 0.71 13.22
CA LEU A 162 -9.63 1.08 14.06
C LEU A 162 -8.95 2.28 13.42
N LEU A 163 -8.90 3.42 14.13
CA LEU A 163 -8.24 4.64 13.64
C LEU A 163 -6.89 4.80 14.33
N VAL A 164 -5.84 4.92 13.52
CA VAL A 164 -4.50 5.23 14.02
C VAL A 164 -4.32 6.73 14.23
N ASP A 165 -3.36 7.11 15.06
CA ASP A 165 -2.85 8.48 15.16
C ASP A 165 -1.38 8.55 14.70
N GLU A 166 -0.83 9.77 14.72
CA GLU A 166 0.55 10.01 14.33
C GLU A 166 1.54 9.27 15.25
N ALA A 167 1.28 9.28 16.56
CA ALA A 167 2.16 8.65 17.55
C ALA A 167 2.31 7.15 17.27
N MET A 168 1.18 6.46 17.01
CA MET A 168 1.18 5.03 16.67
C MET A 168 1.92 4.73 15.39
N LEU A 169 1.73 5.52 14.31
CA LEU A 169 2.45 5.31 13.06
C LEU A 169 3.96 5.53 13.22
N MET A 170 4.37 6.50 14.02
CA MET A 170 5.78 6.74 14.32
C MET A 170 6.40 5.64 15.21
N GLU A 171 5.63 5.10 16.14
CA GLU A 171 6.03 3.95 16.97
C GLU A 171 6.21 2.69 16.11
N LEU A 172 5.21 2.34 15.30
CA LEU A 172 5.30 1.23 14.35
C LEU A 172 6.51 1.39 13.41
N THR A 173 6.77 2.60 12.92
CA THR A 173 7.94 2.85 12.05
C THR A 173 9.25 2.55 12.79
N ARG A 174 9.39 2.95 14.06
CA ARG A 174 10.58 2.65 14.87
C ARG A 174 10.74 1.16 15.17
N ASP A 175 9.65 0.51 15.58
CA ASP A 175 9.64 -0.90 15.96
C ASP A 175 9.99 -1.83 14.80
N LEU A 176 9.68 -1.39 13.59
CA LEU A 176 10.05 -2.06 12.34
C LEU A 176 11.47 -1.71 11.86
N ASP A 177 12.19 -0.84 12.56
CA ASP A 177 13.45 -0.24 12.08
C ASP A 177 13.31 0.37 10.67
N GLY A 178 12.16 1.01 10.41
CA GLY A 178 11.81 1.64 9.14
C GLY A 178 12.29 3.09 9.05
N GLU A 179 12.37 3.60 7.82
CA GLU A 179 12.67 5.01 7.53
C GLU A 179 11.46 5.64 6.81
N PRO A 180 10.85 6.73 7.35
CA PRO A 180 9.81 7.45 6.63
C PRO A 180 10.34 7.94 5.27
N MET A 181 9.64 7.62 4.18
CA MET A 181 9.97 8.12 2.83
C MET A 181 9.29 9.45 2.53
N ASP A 182 8.11 9.65 3.09
CA ASP A 182 7.30 10.85 2.95
C ASP A 182 6.80 11.34 4.32
N PRO A 183 6.54 12.64 4.48
CA PRO A 183 5.69 13.11 5.58
C PRO A 183 4.31 12.45 5.52
N LEU A 184 3.67 12.23 6.67
CA LEU A 184 2.29 11.76 6.71
C LEU A 184 1.38 12.75 5.96
N LYS A 185 0.65 12.26 4.97
CA LYS A 185 -0.30 13.06 4.18
C LYS A 185 -1.71 12.60 4.50
N THR A 186 -2.54 13.50 5.03
CA THR A 186 -3.93 13.15 5.38
C THR A 186 -4.92 13.91 4.54
N THR A 187 -5.89 13.17 3.98
CA THR A 187 -7.05 13.75 3.30
C THR A 187 -8.25 13.67 4.22
N VAL A 188 -8.83 14.82 4.53
CA VAL A 188 -10.12 14.93 5.26
C VAL A 188 -11.24 14.91 4.24
N VAL A 189 -12.13 13.92 4.34
CA VAL A 189 -13.22 13.72 3.39
C VAL A 189 -14.54 14.20 4.04
N GLN A 190 -14.97 15.40 3.72
CA GLN A 190 -16.27 15.99 4.08
C GLN A 190 -16.66 15.82 5.57
N GLY A 191 -15.72 15.89 6.49
CA GLY A 191 -15.98 15.65 7.90
C GLY A 191 -16.39 14.22 8.28
N GLN A 192 -16.34 13.27 7.34
CA GLN A 192 -16.77 11.89 7.57
C GLN A 192 -15.62 10.95 7.96
N ARG A 193 -14.43 11.20 7.43
CA ARG A 193 -13.22 10.39 7.70
C ARG A 193 -11.96 11.14 7.36
N CYS A 194 -10.87 10.72 8.00
CA CYS A 194 -9.52 11.10 7.63
C CYS A 194 -8.78 9.87 7.10
N MET A 195 -8.13 10.00 5.94
CA MET A 195 -7.35 8.94 5.31
C MET A 195 -5.90 9.38 5.21
N THR A 196 -5.02 8.69 5.93
CA THR A 196 -3.59 9.02 6.00
C THR A 196 -2.78 8.09 5.11
N THR A 197 -1.85 8.67 4.37
CA THR A 197 -0.84 7.95 3.60
C THR A 197 0.43 7.86 4.45
N TRP A 198 0.91 6.64 4.65
CA TRP A 198 2.10 6.30 5.41
C TRP A 198 3.02 5.47 4.53
N VAL A 199 4.20 6.04 4.19
CA VAL A 199 5.18 5.44 3.28
C VAL A 199 6.49 5.27 4.02
N VAL A 200 6.96 4.02 4.09
CA VAL A 200 8.14 3.62 4.87
C VAL A 200 9.07 2.77 4.02
N LYS A 201 10.35 3.02 4.14
CA LYS A 201 11.40 2.20 3.55
C LYS A 201 11.96 1.23 4.58
N LYS A 202 12.11 -0.04 4.20
CA LYS A 202 12.87 -1.02 4.98
C LYS A 202 14.36 -0.75 4.79
N LYS A 203 15.11 -0.58 5.88
CA LYS A 203 16.55 -0.32 5.77
C LYS A 203 17.23 -1.44 5.00
N ALA A 204 18.21 -1.09 4.18
CA ALA A 204 19.05 -2.06 3.50
C ALA A 204 19.91 -2.82 4.52
N SER A 205 20.10 -4.12 4.32
CA SER A 205 21.04 -4.90 5.11
C SER A 205 22.45 -4.31 4.97
N VAL A 206 23.17 -4.18 6.07
CA VAL A 206 24.54 -3.67 6.05
C VAL A 206 25.40 -4.67 5.24
N GLY A 207 25.67 -4.36 3.97
CA GLY A 207 26.44 -5.22 3.06
C GLY A 207 26.00 -5.19 1.59
N GLU A 208 24.77 -4.87 1.28
CA GLU A 208 24.32 -4.72 -0.10
C GLU A 208 24.44 -3.27 -0.58
N LYS A 209 25.49 -2.98 -1.37
CA LYS A 209 25.54 -1.77 -2.19
C LYS A 209 24.47 -1.93 -3.26
N GLY A 210 23.34 -1.28 -3.08
CA GLY A 210 22.31 -1.17 -4.13
C GLY A 210 22.91 -0.70 -5.45
N PRO A 211 22.30 -1.03 -6.60
CA PRO A 211 22.81 -0.58 -7.91
C PRO A 211 23.00 0.93 -7.90
N ALA A 212 24.21 1.36 -8.23
CA ALA A 212 24.55 2.78 -8.31
C ALA A 212 23.60 3.45 -9.32
N PHE A 213 22.90 4.48 -8.87
CA PHE A 213 22.01 5.30 -9.70
C PHE A 213 22.88 6.02 -10.74
N VAL A 214 22.96 5.46 -11.94
CA VAL A 214 23.64 6.12 -13.06
C VAL A 214 22.77 7.31 -13.47
N ARG A 215 23.16 8.51 -13.04
CA ARG A 215 22.62 9.75 -13.60
C ARG A 215 23.02 9.79 -15.07
N SER A 216 22.09 9.46 -15.96
CA SER A 216 22.26 9.72 -17.39
C SER A 216 22.35 11.23 -17.58
N GLY A 217 23.57 11.71 -17.87
CA GLY A 217 23.83 13.11 -18.19
C GLY A 217 23.04 13.49 -19.44
N MET A 218 22.21 14.53 -19.37
CA MET A 218 21.65 15.19 -20.54
C MET A 218 22.79 15.74 -21.40
N PRO A 219 22.80 15.52 -22.72
CA PRO A 219 23.75 16.20 -23.60
C PRO A 219 23.44 17.70 -23.61
N ALA A 220 24.48 18.52 -23.37
CA ALA A 220 24.40 19.95 -23.47
C ALA A 220 24.00 20.35 -24.90
N ARG A 221 22.89 21.11 -25.05
CA ARG A 221 22.53 21.78 -26.30
C ARG A 221 23.62 22.81 -26.58
N ARG A 222 24.32 22.62 -27.70
CA ARG A 222 25.18 23.68 -28.25
C ARG A 222 24.30 24.80 -28.86
N ALA A 223 24.67 26.02 -28.59
CA ALA A 223 24.08 27.23 -29.15
C ALA A 223 24.29 27.31 -30.67
#